data_ef1de72840d2f1b7dc6f7c753dacdcd9
#
_entry.id   ef1de72840d2f1b7dc6f7c753dacdcd9
#
_cell.length_a   1.000
_cell.length_b   1.000
_cell.length_c   1.000
_cell.angle_alpha   90.00
_cell.angle_beta   90.00
_cell.angle_gamma   90.00
#
_symmetry.space_group_name_H-M   'P 1'
#
loop_
_entity.id
_entity.type
_entity.pdbx_description
1 polymer ?
#
loop_
_entity_poly.entity_id
_entity_poly.type
_entity_poly.pdbx_seq_one_letter_code
_entity_poly.pdbx_strand_id
1 'polypeptide(L)'
;MMDPSLTVAQRNNACFELRGSTEPEVVATMRKALDDVKVRACAGTNLRKAGAIAELKDALADKNFEIRALAARELGGFEKPELLPLLTASARDPQLLVGINAVEGLADYRDAIVVPYLLSLAKDGGLVGTAALDRAATFRDLRVLETARVLIGSKDVSDKLAAMRIMGAMGDETDIRSLRKIQESETGMVSAAGRGFGLIPAISLSRAAETTIEKIGERKTGH
;
A
#
# COMPACT_ATOMS: atom_id res chain seq x y z
N MET A 1 16.74 7.80 -26.27
CA MET A 1 16.27 7.92 -24.90
C MET A 1 17.38 8.30 -23.92
N MET A 2 18.53 7.63 -23.91
CA MET A 2 19.66 7.92 -22.99
C MET A 2 20.55 9.09 -23.41
N ASP A 3 20.33 9.69 -24.57
CA ASP A 3 21.11 10.83 -25.05
C ASP A 3 20.80 12.10 -24.23
N PRO A 4 21.80 12.65 -23.50
CA PRO A 4 21.60 13.83 -22.66
C PRO A 4 21.37 15.12 -23.46
N SER A 5 21.67 15.14 -24.78
CA SER A 5 21.40 16.30 -25.65
C SER A 5 19.93 16.46 -25.99
N LEU A 6 19.12 15.39 -25.86
CA LEU A 6 17.69 15.42 -26.10
C LEU A 6 16.94 16.08 -24.95
N THR A 7 15.88 16.81 -25.29
CA THR A 7 14.95 17.34 -24.30
C THR A 7 14.25 16.21 -23.54
N VAL A 8 13.71 16.51 -22.34
CA VAL A 8 12.94 15.54 -21.55
C VAL A 8 11.77 14.95 -22.35
N ALA A 9 11.08 15.79 -23.13
CA ALA A 9 9.96 15.35 -23.98
C ALA A 9 10.43 14.34 -25.06
N GLN A 10 11.52 14.63 -25.75
CA GLN A 10 12.08 13.73 -26.75
C GLN A 10 12.53 12.39 -26.14
N ARG A 11 13.15 12.44 -24.95
CA ARG A 11 13.58 11.23 -24.24
C ARG A 11 12.41 10.38 -23.76
N ASN A 12 11.34 10.99 -23.28
CA ASN A 12 10.11 10.29 -22.92
C ASN A 12 9.43 9.69 -24.16
N ASN A 13 9.34 10.43 -25.28
CA ASN A 13 8.78 9.88 -26.52
C ASN A 13 9.57 8.65 -27.00
N ALA A 14 10.90 8.71 -27.03
CA ALA A 14 11.74 7.57 -27.35
C ALA A 14 11.52 6.38 -26.39
N CYS A 15 11.29 6.64 -25.11
CA CYS A 15 10.93 5.61 -24.15
C CYS A 15 9.57 4.98 -24.45
N PHE A 16 8.59 5.78 -24.87
CA PHE A 16 7.27 5.29 -25.26
C PHE A 16 7.29 4.43 -26.52
N GLU A 17 8.11 4.78 -27.52
CA GLU A 17 8.29 4.00 -28.76
C GLU A 17 8.87 2.60 -28.49
N LEU A 18 9.70 2.46 -27.46
CA LEU A 18 10.30 1.19 -27.04
C LEU A 18 9.37 0.32 -26.16
N ARG A 19 8.13 0.75 -25.97
CA ARG A 19 7.18 0.09 -25.06
C ARG A 19 6.93 -1.36 -25.44
N GLY A 20 7.18 -2.27 -24.47
CA GLY A 20 6.91 -3.69 -24.61
C GLY A 20 7.93 -4.44 -25.46
N SER A 21 9.02 -3.80 -25.88
CA SER A 21 10.12 -4.50 -26.52
C SER A 21 10.78 -5.47 -25.54
N THR A 22 10.93 -6.72 -25.97
CA THR A 22 11.59 -7.79 -25.21
C THR A 22 13.04 -8.00 -25.63
N GLU A 23 13.54 -7.17 -26.55
CA GLU A 23 14.93 -7.26 -27.03
C GLU A 23 15.90 -7.02 -25.87
N PRO A 24 16.91 -7.89 -25.66
CA PRO A 24 17.81 -7.81 -24.51
C PRO A 24 18.53 -6.46 -24.37
N GLU A 25 18.92 -5.84 -25.50
CA GLU A 25 19.58 -4.53 -25.51
C GLU A 25 18.63 -3.41 -25.05
N VAL A 26 17.35 -3.49 -25.45
CA VAL A 26 16.33 -2.54 -25.03
C VAL A 26 16.05 -2.71 -23.54
N VAL A 27 15.88 -3.93 -23.06
CA VAL A 27 15.68 -4.25 -21.64
C VAL A 27 16.86 -3.74 -20.79
N ALA A 28 18.09 -4.01 -21.21
CA ALA A 28 19.29 -3.50 -20.54
C ALA A 28 19.36 -1.96 -20.53
N THR A 29 18.94 -1.31 -21.61
CA THR A 29 18.82 0.14 -21.70
C THR A 29 17.79 0.68 -20.73
N MET A 30 16.59 0.04 -20.62
CA MET A 30 15.56 0.42 -19.65
C MET A 30 16.05 0.24 -18.21
N ARG A 31 16.80 -0.84 -17.92
CA ARG A 31 17.38 -1.02 -16.56
C ARG A 31 18.34 0.12 -16.19
N LYS A 32 19.21 0.55 -17.12
CA LYS A 32 20.08 1.71 -16.91
C LYS A 32 19.30 3.03 -16.78
N ALA A 33 18.20 3.16 -17.52
CA ALA A 33 17.37 4.36 -17.50
C ALA A 33 16.64 4.59 -16.16
N LEU A 34 16.59 3.60 -15.26
CA LEU A 34 16.10 3.79 -13.90
C LEU A 34 16.93 4.81 -13.11
N ASP A 35 18.20 5.01 -13.44
CA ASP A 35 19.05 6.02 -12.81
C ASP A 35 18.64 7.45 -13.15
N ASP A 36 17.95 7.65 -14.27
CA ASP A 36 17.52 8.96 -14.72
C ASP A 36 16.09 9.27 -14.25
N VAL A 37 15.98 10.16 -13.28
CA VAL A 37 14.70 10.57 -12.67
C VAL A 37 13.65 11.01 -13.71
N LYS A 38 14.07 11.55 -14.86
CA LYS A 38 13.17 12.12 -15.88
C LYS A 38 12.50 11.06 -16.75
N VAL A 39 13.10 9.88 -16.88
CA VAL A 39 12.57 8.76 -17.68
C VAL A 39 12.36 7.49 -16.84
N ARG A 40 12.74 7.51 -15.58
CA ARG A 40 12.65 6.38 -14.63
C ARG A 40 11.29 5.69 -14.65
N ALA A 41 10.21 6.45 -14.50
CA ALA A 41 8.86 5.90 -14.47
C ALA A 41 8.48 5.18 -15.78
N CYS A 42 8.83 5.78 -16.91
CA CYS A 42 8.62 5.15 -18.21
C CYS A 42 9.44 3.86 -18.36
N ALA A 43 10.72 3.90 -17.95
CA ALA A 43 11.62 2.76 -18.00
C ALA A 43 11.12 1.59 -17.13
N GLY A 44 10.67 1.85 -15.90
CA GLY A 44 10.09 0.84 -15.02
C GLY A 44 8.85 0.18 -15.63
N THR A 45 7.92 0.99 -16.13
CA THR A 45 6.72 0.46 -16.82
C THR A 45 7.08 -0.37 -18.05
N ASN A 46 8.13 0.02 -18.79
CA ASN A 46 8.58 -0.77 -19.95
C ASN A 46 9.22 -2.09 -19.53
N LEU A 47 10.03 -2.11 -18.47
CA LEU A 47 10.55 -3.36 -17.91
C LEU A 47 9.40 -4.31 -17.52
N ARG A 48 8.36 -3.81 -16.86
CA ARG A 48 7.19 -4.63 -16.55
C ARG A 48 6.52 -5.16 -17.82
N LYS A 49 6.28 -4.31 -18.81
CA LYS A 49 5.65 -4.72 -20.09
C LYS A 49 6.49 -5.68 -20.91
N ALA A 50 7.81 -5.60 -20.80
CA ALA A 50 8.76 -6.54 -21.40
C ALA A 50 8.82 -7.89 -20.67
N GLY A 51 8.16 -8.03 -19.50
CA GLY A 51 8.30 -9.23 -18.69
C GLY A 51 9.62 -9.35 -17.94
N ALA A 52 10.36 -8.26 -17.79
CA ALA A 52 11.71 -8.20 -17.23
C ALA A 52 11.73 -8.30 -15.69
N ILE A 53 11.22 -9.44 -15.18
CA ILE A 53 11.11 -9.70 -13.73
C ILE A 53 12.50 -9.73 -13.07
N ALA A 54 13.50 -10.29 -13.73
CA ALA A 54 14.85 -10.41 -13.19
C ALA A 54 15.46 -9.02 -12.94
N GLU A 55 15.36 -8.12 -13.91
CA GLU A 55 15.86 -6.74 -13.84
C GLU A 55 15.13 -5.92 -12.75
N LEU A 56 13.84 -6.13 -12.58
CA LEU A 56 13.07 -5.48 -11.52
C LEU A 56 13.39 -6.07 -10.13
N LYS A 57 13.63 -7.38 -10.03
CA LYS A 57 14.13 -7.98 -8.77
C LYS A 57 15.49 -7.44 -8.38
N ASP A 58 16.41 -7.29 -9.35
CA ASP A 58 17.71 -6.68 -9.13
C ASP A 58 17.58 -5.21 -8.69
N ALA A 59 16.61 -4.47 -9.29
CA ALA A 59 16.34 -3.09 -8.91
C ALA A 59 15.79 -2.92 -7.48
N LEU A 60 15.23 -3.97 -6.85
CA LEU A 60 14.85 -3.93 -5.42
C LEU A 60 16.04 -3.84 -4.48
N ALA A 61 17.23 -4.22 -4.91
CA ALA A 61 18.47 -4.12 -4.13
C ALA A 61 19.26 -2.83 -4.42
N ASP A 62 18.70 -1.91 -5.21
CA ASP A 62 19.39 -0.68 -5.59
C ASP A 62 19.63 0.24 -4.37
N LYS A 63 20.78 0.93 -4.35
CA LYS A 63 21.11 1.92 -3.32
C LYS A 63 20.14 3.10 -3.29
N ASN A 64 19.57 3.46 -4.46
CA ASN A 64 18.58 4.52 -4.60
C ASN A 64 17.18 3.98 -4.22
N PHE A 65 16.64 4.48 -3.14
CA PHE A 65 15.34 4.05 -2.65
C PHE A 65 14.17 4.34 -3.62
N GLU A 66 14.29 5.35 -4.48
CA GLU A 66 13.27 5.65 -5.49
C GLU A 66 13.23 4.57 -6.58
N ILE A 67 14.39 3.96 -6.91
CA ILE A 67 14.47 2.82 -7.83
C ILE A 67 13.87 1.58 -7.15
N ARG A 68 14.20 1.33 -5.88
CA ARG A 68 13.58 0.23 -5.11
C ARG A 68 12.06 0.38 -5.03
N ALA A 69 11.58 1.60 -4.75
CA ALA A 69 10.15 1.88 -4.66
C ALA A 69 9.42 1.62 -5.98
N LEU A 70 9.98 2.10 -7.09
CA LEU A 70 9.45 1.83 -8.43
C LEU A 70 9.45 0.33 -8.75
N ALA A 71 10.56 -0.36 -8.48
CA ALA A 71 10.69 -1.79 -8.72
C ALA A 71 9.64 -2.61 -7.94
N ALA A 72 9.42 -2.28 -6.67
CA ALA A 72 8.40 -2.91 -5.84
C ALA A 72 6.99 -2.72 -6.45
N ARG A 73 6.67 -1.50 -6.89
CA ARG A 73 5.39 -1.16 -7.51
C ARG A 73 5.19 -1.93 -8.83
N GLU A 74 6.20 -1.93 -9.71
CA GLU A 74 6.11 -2.58 -11.02
C GLU A 74 6.08 -4.11 -10.93
N LEU A 75 6.76 -4.71 -9.94
CA LEU A 75 6.70 -6.15 -9.69
C LEU A 75 5.30 -6.62 -9.28
N GLY A 76 4.55 -5.81 -8.56
CA GLY A 76 3.16 -6.11 -8.22
C GLY A 76 2.27 -6.33 -9.44
N GLY A 77 2.48 -5.54 -10.49
CA GLY A 77 1.70 -5.62 -11.72
C GLY A 77 1.89 -6.89 -12.55
N PHE A 78 2.74 -7.84 -12.13
CA PHE A 78 2.81 -9.18 -12.71
C PHE A 78 1.78 -10.14 -12.11
N GLU A 79 1.22 -9.84 -10.97
CA GLU A 79 0.25 -10.66 -10.23
C GLU A 79 0.69 -12.12 -10.02
N LYS A 80 2.00 -12.38 -9.91
CA LYS A 80 2.59 -13.70 -9.76
C LYS A 80 2.75 -14.10 -8.29
N PRO A 81 2.13 -15.20 -7.82
CA PRO A 81 2.18 -15.62 -6.42
C PRO A 81 3.59 -15.75 -5.85
N GLU A 82 4.56 -16.16 -6.67
CA GLU A 82 5.96 -16.28 -6.27
C GLU A 82 6.65 -14.96 -5.94
N LEU A 83 6.04 -13.80 -6.27
CA LEU A 83 6.54 -12.48 -5.93
C LEU A 83 5.99 -11.95 -4.59
N LEU A 84 4.94 -12.55 -4.04
CA LEU A 84 4.30 -12.10 -2.80
C LEU A 84 5.26 -12.04 -1.61
N PRO A 85 6.10 -13.06 -1.33
CA PRO A 85 7.08 -12.97 -0.24
C PRO A 85 8.08 -11.84 -0.43
N LEU A 86 8.53 -11.60 -1.68
CA LEU A 86 9.48 -10.56 -2.02
C LEU A 86 8.89 -9.16 -1.82
N LEU A 87 7.66 -8.93 -2.30
CA LEU A 87 6.94 -7.68 -2.09
C LEU A 87 6.67 -7.41 -0.61
N THR A 88 6.31 -8.47 0.14
CA THR A 88 6.11 -8.36 1.59
C THR A 88 7.41 -7.99 2.33
N ALA A 89 8.55 -8.53 1.89
CA ALA A 89 9.85 -8.13 2.42
C ALA A 89 10.18 -6.67 2.07
N SER A 90 9.91 -6.25 0.81
CA SER A 90 10.12 -4.87 0.36
C SER A 90 9.23 -3.86 1.11
N ALA A 91 8.05 -4.27 1.57
CA ALA A 91 7.19 -3.43 2.40
C ALA A 91 7.80 -3.09 3.78
N ARG A 92 8.83 -3.81 4.20
CA ARG A 92 9.60 -3.56 5.43
C ARG A 92 10.90 -2.78 5.20
N ASP A 93 11.06 -2.17 4.01
CA ASP A 93 12.21 -1.31 3.72
C ASP A 93 12.24 -0.11 4.70
N PRO A 94 13.44 0.31 5.16
CA PRO A 94 13.57 1.46 6.05
C PRO A 94 13.06 2.77 5.44
N GLN A 95 12.95 2.86 4.12
CA GLN A 95 12.39 4.02 3.43
C GLN A 95 10.89 3.85 3.22
N LEU A 96 10.10 4.73 3.83
CA LEU A 96 8.64 4.69 3.79
C LEU A 96 8.08 4.58 2.35
N LEU A 97 8.70 5.30 1.39
CA LEU A 97 8.27 5.27 0.00
C LEU A 97 8.34 3.87 -0.60
N VAL A 98 9.38 3.10 -0.28
CA VAL A 98 9.52 1.72 -0.75
C VAL A 98 8.43 0.85 -0.13
N GLY A 99 8.22 0.97 1.18
CA GLY A 99 7.19 0.22 1.88
C GLY A 99 5.78 0.46 1.32
N ILE A 100 5.41 1.72 1.11
CA ILE A 100 4.10 2.07 0.54
C ILE A 100 3.97 1.54 -0.90
N ASN A 101 4.99 1.69 -1.75
CA ASN A 101 4.94 1.17 -3.12
C ASN A 101 4.87 -0.36 -3.18
N ALA A 102 5.49 -1.05 -2.24
CA ALA A 102 5.37 -2.50 -2.13
C ALA A 102 3.95 -2.93 -1.72
N VAL A 103 3.31 -2.22 -0.78
CA VAL A 103 1.89 -2.43 -0.42
C VAL A 103 0.97 -2.18 -1.61
N GLU A 104 1.21 -1.11 -2.38
CA GLU A 104 0.47 -0.84 -3.61
C GLU A 104 0.68 -1.95 -4.65
N GLY A 105 1.91 -2.46 -4.77
CA GLY A 105 2.21 -3.63 -5.61
C GLY A 105 1.47 -4.89 -5.18
N LEU A 106 1.37 -5.15 -3.88
CA LEU A 106 0.54 -6.23 -3.34
C LEU A 106 -0.96 -6.01 -3.63
N ALA A 107 -1.41 -4.76 -3.58
CA ALA A 107 -2.82 -4.41 -3.84
C ALA A 107 -3.22 -4.54 -5.32
N ASP A 108 -2.28 -4.62 -6.26
CA ASP A 108 -2.57 -4.89 -7.67
C ASP A 108 -3.08 -6.31 -7.91
N TYR A 109 -2.77 -7.25 -7.00
CA TYR A 109 -3.32 -8.60 -7.06
C TYR A 109 -4.84 -8.57 -6.88
N ARG A 110 -5.54 -9.21 -7.80
CA ARG A 110 -7.01 -9.31 -7.77
C ARG A 110 -7.52 -10.50 -6.95
N ASP A 111 -6.62 -11.42 -6.59
CA ASP A 111 -6.93 -12.62 -5.84
C ASP A 111 -6.72 -12.38 -4.33
N ALA A 112 -7.64 -12.90 -3.52
CA ALA A 112 -7.55 -12.86 -2.06
C ALA A 112 -6.34 -13.63 -1.48
N ILE A 113 -5.55 -14.30 -2.32
CA ILE A 113 -4.26 -14.91 -1.95
C ILE A 113 -3.30 -13.88 -1.33
N VAL A 114 -3.44 -12.60 -1.68
CA VAL A 114 -2.62 -11.51 -1.13
C VAL A 114 -2.98 -11.14 0.31
N VAL A 115 -4.22 -11.43 0.75
CA VAL A 115 -4.74 -11.00 2.06
C VAL A 115 -3.84 -11.40 3.23
N PRO A 116 -3.34 -12.66 3.37
CA PRO A 116 -2.45 -13.02 4.47
C PRO A 116 -1.17 -12.17 4.53
N TYR A 117 -0.63 -11.80 3.38
CA TYR A 117 0.58 -10.97 3.27
C TYR A 117 0.31 -9.53 3.72
N LEU A 118 -0.80 -8.93 3.25
CA LEU A 118 -1.23 -7.60 3.71
C LEU A 118 -1.53 -7.59 5.21
N LEU A 119 -2.19 -8.61 5.75
CA LEU A 119 -2.48 -8.72 7.18
C LEU A 119 -1.21 -8.95 8.02
N SER A 120 -0.18 -9.60 7.48
CA SER A 120 1.11 -9.71 8.16
C SER A 120 1.76 -8.32 8.34
N LEU A 121 1.69 -7.47 7.31
CA LEU A 121 2.19 -6.10 7.36
C LEU A 121 1.33 -5.22 8.28
N ALA A 122 0.02 -5.40 8.28
CA ALA A 122 -0.88 -4.68 9.19
C ALA A 122 -0.52 -4.89 10.67
N LYS A 123 -0.07 -6.08 11.03
CA LYS A 123 0.40 -6.40 12.41
C LYS A 123 1.71 -5.71 12.78
N ASP A 124 2.53 -5.34 11.80
CA ASP A 124 3.77 -4.59 12.04
C ASP A 124 3.49 -3.13 12.44
N GLY A 125 2.26 -2.65 12.19
CA GLY A 125 1.80 -1.30 12.55
C GLY A 125 2.41 -0.18 11.69
N GLY A 126 2.26 1.05 12.17
CA GLY A 126 2.76 2.25 11.49
C GLY A 126 2.05 2.56 10.17
N LEU A 127 2.59 3.50 9.39
CA LEU A 127 1.95 3.96 8.15
C LEU A 127 1.84 2.86 7.09
N VAL A 128 2.86 2.00 6.96
CA VAL A 128 2.84 0.87 6.01
C VAL A 128 1.82 -0.17 6.44
N GLY A 129 1.76 -0.50 7.75
CA GLY A 129 0.79 -1.44 8.29
C GLY A 129 -0.65 -0.95 8.12
N THR A 130 -0.90 0.34 8.37
CA THR A 130 -2.23 0.95 8.15
C THR A 130 -2.62 0.89 6.67
N ALA A 131 -1.70 1.24 5.76
CA ALA A 131 -1.94 1.14 4.32
C ALA A 131 -2.24 -0.30 3.89
N ALA A 132 -1.48 -1.27 4.40
CA ALA A 132 -1.70 -2.69 4.11
C ALA A 132 -3.08 -3.17 4.59
N LEU A 133 -3.51 -2.74 5.77
CA LEU A 133 -4.83 -3.07 6.32
C LEU A 133 -5.96 -2.46 5.47
N ASP A 134 -5.81 -1.20 5.04
CA ASP A 134 -6.78 -0.55 4.16
C ASP A 134 -6.89 -1.26 2.80
N ARG A 135 -5.77 -1.72 2.24
CA ARG A 135 -5.79 -2.52 1.01
C ARG A 135 -6.39 -3.90 1.21
N ALA A 136 -6.09 -4.58 2.32
CA ALA A 136 -6.71 -5.86 2.67
C ALA A 136 -8.23 -5.74 2.76
N ALA A 137 -8.76 -4.64 3.30
CA ALA A 137 -10.19 -4.40 3.47
C ALA A 137 -10.97 -4.41 2.15
N THR A 138 -10.33 -4.10 1.01
CA THR A 138 -10.99 -4.13 -0.31
C THR A 138 -11.43 -5.53 -0.74
N PHE A 139 -10.79 -6.57 -0.21
CA PHE A 139 -11.14 -7.97 -0.49
C PHE A 139 -12.35 -8.47 0.31
N ARG A 140 -12.83 -7.72 1.31
CA ARG A 140 -13.94 -8.10 2.20
C ARG A 140 -13.81 -9.50 2.82
N ASP A 141 -12.59 -9.92 3.08
CA ASP A 141 -12.25 -11.19 3.69
C ASP A 141 -12.46 -11.13 5.21
N LEU A 142 -13.07 -12.17 5.80
CA LEU A 142 -13.35 -12.21 7.24
C LEU A 142 -12.10 -12.09 8.11
N ARG A 143 -10.95 -12.55 7.64
CA ARG A 143 -9.66 -12.40 8.34
C ARG A 143 -9.29 -10.93 8.56
N VAL A 144 -9.74 -10.04 7.66
CA VAL A 144 -9.53 -8.58 7.81
C VAL A 144 -10.34 -8.05 8.97
N LEU A 145 -11.61 -8.47 9.11
CA LEU A 145 -12.46 -8.10 10.25
C LEU A 145 -11.88 -8.63 11.57
N GLU A 146 -11.42 -9.87 11.60
CA GLU A 146 -10.75 -10.45 12.78
C GLU A 146 -9.51 -9.63 13.18
N THR A 147 -8.71 -9.22 12.21
CA THR A 147 -7.54 -8.35 12.45
C THR A 147 -7.98 -6.98 13.00
N ALA A 148 -9.03 -6.39 12.46
CA ALA A 148 -9.58 -5.13 12.97
C ALA A 148 -10.08 -5.27 14.42
N ARG A 149 -10.71 -6.41 14.78
CA ARG A 149 -11.13 -6.72 16.15
C ARG A 149 -9.97 -6.77 17.15
N VAL A 150 -8.78 -7.15 16.70
CA VAL A 150 -7.56 -7.09 17.53
C VAL A 150 -7.04 -5.65 17.61
N LEU A 151 -6.93 -4.97 16.46
CA LEU A 151 -6.35 -3.63 16.36
C LEU A 151 -7.19 -2.54 17.04
N ILE A 152 -8.47 -2.75 17.26
CA ILE A 152 -9.31 -1.80 18.01
C ILE A 152 -8.80 -1.59 19.45
N GLY A 153 -8.07 -2.55 20.00
CA GLY A 153 -7.39 -2.48 21.30
C GLY A 153 -5.99 -1.88 21.27
N SER A 154 -5.47 -1.47 20.11
CA SER A 154 -4.12 -0.90 19.96
C SER A 154 -3.97 0.41 20.76
N LYS A 155 -2.73 0.74 21.14
CA LYS A 155 -2.40 2.07 21.68
C LYS A 155 -2.24 3.12 20.58
N ASP A 156 -2.02 2.70 19.34
CA ASP A 156 -1.89 3.58 18.19
C ASP A 156 -3.26 4.05 17.69
N VAL A 157 -3.41 5.36 17.57
CA VAL A 157 -4.66 6.00 17.10
C VAL A 157 -4.98 5.61 15.66
N SER A 158 -3.96 5.47 14.81
CA SER A 158 -4.14 5.11 13.40
C SER A 158 -4.68 3.69 13.25
N ASP A 159 -4.20 2.76 14.07
CA ASP A 159 -4.70 1.38 14.11
C ASP A 159 -6.18 1.34 14.54
N LYS A 160 -6.55 2.08 15.59
CA LYS A 160 -7.95 2.16 16.04
C LYS A 160 -8.86 2.73 14.95
N LEU A 161 -8.43 3.81 14.29
CA LEU A 161 -9.21 4.41 13.20
C LEU A 161 -9.36 3.48 12.00
N ALA A 162 -8.30 2.76 11.62
CA ALA A 162 -8.36 1.76 10.57
C ALA A 162 -9.30 0.61 10.95
N ALA A 163 -9.21 0.12 12.19
CA ALA A 163 -10.10 -0.91 12.71
C ALA A 163 -11.57 -0.46 12.68
N MET A 164 -11.87 0.77 13.12
CA MET A 164 -13.23 1.32 13.07
C MET A 164 -13.77 1.41 11.64
N ARG A 165 -12.95 1.84 10.66
CA ARG A 165 -13.37 1.87 9.25
C ARG A 165 -13.78 0.48 8.75
N ILE A 166 -12.99 -0.54 9.08
CA ILE A 166 -13.25 -1.93 8.68
C ILE A 166 -14.51 -2.47 9.39
N MET A 167 -14.63 -2.27 10.70
CA MET A 167 -15.84 -2.65 11.46
C MET A 167 -17.06 -1.93 10.92
N GLY A 168 -16.95 -0.64 10.58
CA GLY A 168 -18.02 0.11 9.92
C GLY A 168 -18.43 -0.50 8.57
N ALA A 169 -17.51 -1.11 7.81
CA ALA A 169 -17.77 -1.71 6.50
C ALA A 169 -18.21 -3.18 6.57
N MET A 170 -17.72 -3.95 7.54
CA MET A 170 -17.83 -5.42 7.57
C MET A 170 -18.35 -5.97 8.92
N GLY A 171 -18.25 -5.20 10.01
CA GLY A 171 -18.56 -5.63 11.37
C GLY A 171 -20.07 -5.89 11.61
N ASP A 172 -20.37 -6.46 12.72
CA ASP A 172 -21.74 -6.81 13.16
C ASP A 172 -22.03 -6.28 14.59
N GLU A 173 -23.17 -6.66 15.13
CA GLU A 173 -23.62 -6.22 16.47
C GLU A 173 -22.65 -6.61 17.59
N THR A 174 -21.88 -7.67 17.43
CA THR A 174 -20.90 -8.11 18.43
C THR A 174 -19.76 -7.10 18.60
N ASP A 175 -19.49 -6.33 17.55
CA ASP A 175 -18.45 -5.29 17.54
C ASP A 175 -18.86 -4.02 18.30
N ILE A 176 -20.18 -3.78 18.47
CA ILE A 176 -20.71 -2.58 19.11
C ILE A 176 -20.20 -2.43 20.56
N ARG A 177 -20.01 -3.53 21.29
CA ARG A 177 -19.52 -3.47 22.67
C ARG A 177 -18.12 -2.86 22.77
N SER A 178 -17.22 -3.25 21.90
CA SER A 178 -15.84 -2.72 21.87
C SER A 178 -15.81 -1.26 21.45
N LEU A 179 -16.66 -0.88 20.49
CA LEU A 179 -16.80 0.50 20.01
C LEU A 179 -17.39 1.43 21.08
N ARG A 180 -18.42 1.00 21.82
CA ARG A 180 -18.98 1.76 22.95
C ARG A 180 -17.95 2.02 24.03
N LYS A 181 -17.10 1.03 24.35
CA LYS A 181 -16.02 1.21 25.30
C LYS A 181 -15.08 2.36 24.90
N ILE A 182 -14.74 2.48 23.61
CA ILE A 182 -13.93 3.59 23.11
C ILE A 182 -14.72 4.90 23.16
N GLN A 183 -15.97 4.90 22.76
CA GLN A 183 -16.85 6.07 22.81
C GLN A 183 -16.92 6.67 24.21
N GLU A 184 -16.95 5.84 25.25
CA GLU A 184 -17.05 6.26 26.65
C GLU A 184 -15.72 6.65 27.27
N SER A 185 -14.63 5.94 26.91
CA SER A 185 -13.32 6.10 27.58
C SER A 185 -12.37 7.08 26.87
N GLU A 186 -12.56 7.35 25.58
CA GLU A 186 -11.65 8.18 24.78
C GLU A 186 -12.31 9.47 24.31
N THR A 187 -12.80 10.25 25.25
CA THR A 187 -13.58 11.48 25.00
C THR A 187 -12.74 12.68 24.55
N GLY A 188 -11.40 12.60 24.64
CA GLY A 188 -10.48 13.66 24.23
C GLY A 188 -10.27 13.74 22.73
N MET A 189 -9.78 14.91 22.29
CA MET A 189 -9.26 15.05 20.92
C MET A 189 -7.84 14.52 20.87
N VAL A 190 -7.55 13.60 19.98
CA VAL A 190 -6.22 13.05 19.77
C VAL A 190 -5.67 13.54 18.43
N SER A 191 -4.40 13.94 18.43
CA SER A 191 -3.68 14.19 17.19
C SER A 191 -3.07 12.86 16.76
N ALA A 192 -3.41 12.40 15.57
CA ALA A 192 -2.67 11.34 14.91
C ALA A 192 -1.33 11.92 14.45
N ALA A 193 -0.40 12.11 15.38
CA ALA A 193 0.94 12.60 15.10
C ALA A 193 1.75 11.51 14.42
N GLY A 194 1.53 11.33 13.12
CA GLY A 194 2.48 10.72 12.23
C GLY A 194 3.70 11.62 12.16
N ARG A 195 4.86 11.14 12.61
CA ARG A 195 6.12 11.88 12.48
C ARG A 195 6.34 12.28 11.03
N GLY A 196 6.16 13.57 10.70
CA GLY A 196 6.68 14.16 9.48
C GLY A 196 5.70 14.70 8.43
N PHE A 197 4.40 14.67 8.64
CA PHE A 197 3.44 15.35 7.76
C PHE A 197 2.50 16.24 8.57
N GLY A 198 2.35 17.48 8.10
CA GLY A 198 1.69 18.62 8.67
C GLY A 198 0.45 18.39 9.53
N LEU A 199 -0.09 19.46 10.10
CA LEU A 199 -1.25 19.49 11.01
C LEU A 199 -2.38 18.54 10.55
N ILE A 200 -2.35 17.30 11.05
CA ILE A 200 -3.52 16.42 10.98
C ILE A 200 -4.55 17.00 11.94
N PRO A 201 -5.78 17.29 11.49
CA PRO A 201 -6.81 17.79 12.38
C PRO A 201 -6.97 16.86 13.58
N ALA A 202 -7.14 17.43 14.76
CA ALA A 202 -7.43 16.64 15.95
C ALA A 202 -8.69 15.79 15.71
N ILE A 203 -8.62 14.49 16.00
CA ILE A 203 -9.67 13.52 15.76
C ILE A 203 -10.25 13.08 17.09
N SER A 204 -11.57 13.00 17.20
CA SER A 204 -12.26 12.38 18.33
C SER A 204 -12.47 10.89 18.05
N LEU A 205 -11.79 10.03 18.80
CA LEU A 205 -12.00 8.56 18.72
C LEU A 205 -13.41 8.21 19.20
N SER A 206 -13.96 8.91 20.17
CA SER A 206 -15.35 8.75 20.63
C SER A 206 -16.33 8.98 19.49
N ARG A 207 -16.17 10.06 18.72
CA ARG A 207 -17.04 10.36 17.56
C ARG A 207 -16.84 9.36 16.41
N ALA A 208 -15.62 8.91 16.19
CA ALA A 208 -15.34 7.88 15.18
C ALA A 208 -16.02 6.55 15.55
N ALA A 209 -16.01 6.16 16.82
CA ALA A 209 -16.69 4.98 17.32
C ALA A 209 -18.22 5.11 17.19
N GLU A 210 -18.79 6.26 17.54
CA GLU A 210 -20.24 6.56 17.35
C GLU A 210 -20.64 6.39 15.89
N THR A 211 -19.96 7.05 14.96
CA THR A 211 -20.25 6.91 13.51
C THR A 211 -20.11 5.46 13.03
N THR A 212 -19.19 4.69 13.62
CA THR A 212 -19.01 3.28 13.26
C THR A 212 -20.18 2.44 13.75
N ILE A 213 -20.69 2.68 14.95
CA ILE A 213 -21.88 2.02 15.51
C ILE A 213 -23.11 2.31 14.64
N GLU A 214 -23.30 3.57 14.25
CA GLU A 214 -24.40 3.97 13.35
C GLU A 214 -24.35 3.19 12.04
N LYS A 215 -23.19 3.12 11.37
CA LYS A 215 -23.01 2.35 10.13
C LYS A 215 -23.30 0.87 10.27
N ILE A 216 -22.99 0.25 11.41
CA ILE A 216 -23.33 -1.14 11.69
C ILE A 216 -24.86 -1.28 11.80
N GLY A 217 -25.53 -0.34 12.49
CA GLY A 217 -26.98 -0.32 12.65
C GLY A 217 -27.72 -0.13 11.31
N GLU A 218 -27.29 0.82 10.48
CA GLU A 218 -27.90 1.11 9.18
C GLU A 218 -27.86 -0.10 8.22
N ARG A 219 -26.79 -0.88 8.22
CA ARG A 219 -26.70 -2.10 7.39
C ARG A 219 -27.74 -3.17 7.78
N LYS A 220 -28.18 -3.17 9.03
CA LYS A 220 -29.20 -4.10 9.50
C LYS A 220 -30.60 -3.70 9.07
N THR A 221 -30.88 -2.39 9.00
CA THR A 221 -32.24 -1.86 8.68
C THR A 221 -32.45 -1.71 7.18
N GLY A 222 -31.43 -1.82 6.35
CA GLY A 222 -31.50 -1.71 4.89
C GLY A 222 -31.79 -3.00 4.13
N HIS A 223 -32.31 -4.03 4.81
CA HIS A 223 -32.82 -5.28 4.20
C HIS A 223 -34.32 -5.39 4.35
#